data_a069b54bc5b59b6b8face5867729a797
#
_entry.id   a069b54bc5b59b6b8face5867729a797
#
_cell.length_a   1.000
_cell.length_b   1.000
_cell.length_c   1.000
_cell.angle_alpha   90.00
_cell.angle_beta   90.00
_cell.angle_gamma   90.00
#
_symmetry.space_group_name_H-M   'P 1'
#
loop_
_entity.id
_entity.type
_entity.pdbx_description
1 polymer ?
#
loop_
_entity_poly.entity_id
_entity_poly.type
_entity_poly.pdbx_seq_one_letter_code
_entity_poly.pdbx_strand_id
1 'polypeptide(L)' 'MEPKDYTVVKIEGEYAYLHVDGTNAEDDLFIALALLPPTVDIGTRLHYEFPEYTVIS' A
#
# COMPACT_ATOMS: atom_id res chain seq x y z
N MET A 1 -10.48 -11.74 -7.89
CA MET A 1 -10.22 -10.40 -7.36
C MET A 1 -9.24 -9.69 -8.29
N GLU A 2 -9.55 -8.48 -8.65
CA GLU A 2 -8.69 -7.74 -9.58
C GLU A 2 -7.46 -7.20 -8.88
N PRO A 3 -6.29 -7.26 -9.52
CA PRO A 3 -5.09 -6.61 -8.97
C PRO A 3 -5.30 -5.11 -8.84
N LYS A 4 -4.65 -4.52 -7.85
CA LYS A 4 -4.72 -3.08 -7.61
C LYS A 4 -3.34 -2.54 -7.29
N ASP A 5 -3.14 -1.29 -7.67
CA ASP A 5 -1.92 -0.57 -7.32
C ASP A 5 -2.23 0.42 -6.21
N TYR A 6 -1.30 0.53 -5.26
CA TYR A 6 -1.42 1.42 -4.13
C TYR A 6 -0.19 2.30 -4.01
N THR A 7 -0.35 3.45 -3.35
CA THR A 7 0.77 4.29 -2.95
C THR A 7 0.73 4.44 -1.43
N VAL A 8 1.87 4.26 -0.78
CA VAL A 8 1.97 4.49 0.66
C VAL A 8 1.93 5.98 0.91
N VAL A 9 0.89 6.45 1.58
CA VAL A 9 0.70 7.88 1.82
C VAL A 9 1.04 8.30 3.24
N LYS A 10 1.09 7.33 4.16
CA LYS A 10 1.42 7.63 5.56
C LYS A 10 1.91 6.36 6.24
N ILE A 11 2.87 6.51 7.13
CA ILE A 11 3.32 5.44 8.03
C ILE A 11 3.21 5.96 9.45
N GLU A 12 2.57 5.19 10.31
CA GLU A 12 2.36 5.57 11.70
C GLU A 12 2.59 4.35 12.58
N GLY A 13 3.68 4.40 13.35
CA GLY A 13 4.05 3.26 14.18
C GLY A 13 4.33 2.02 13.32
N GLU A 14 3.59 0.95 13.58
CA GLU A 14 3.73 -0.31 12.87
C GLU A 14 2.70 -0.48 11.75
N TYR A 15 2.05 0.61 11.33
CA TYR A 15 0.98 0.59 10.35
C TYR A 15 1.25 1.55 9.22
N ALA A 16 0.70 1.24 8.07
CA ALA A 16 0.78 2.08 6.88
C ALA A 16 -0.62 2.36 6.34
N TYR A 17 -0.77 3.50 5.70
CA TYR A 17 -1.97 3.88 4.99
C TYR A 17 -1.67 3.85 3.51
N LEU A 18 -2.43 3.07 2.76
CA LEU A 18 -2.27 2.90 1.32
C LEU A 18 -3.44 3.52 0.59
N HIS A 19 -3.13 4.34 -0.39
CA HIS A 19 -4.15 4.93 -1.26
C HIS A 19 -4.23 4.15 -2.56
N VAL A 20 -5.44 3.81 -3.00
CA VAL A 20 -5.64 3.13 -4.28
C VAL A 20 -5.35 4.11 -5.42
N ASP A 21 -4.38 3.77 -6.26
CA ASP A 21 -4.01 4.61 -7.38
C ASP A 21 -5.17 4.76 -8.38
N GLY A 22 -5.29 5.95 -8.93
CA GLY A 22 -6.30 6.23 -9.95
C GLY A 22 -7.69 6.52 -9.41
N THR A 23 -7.84 6.67 -8.09
CA THR A 23 -9.12 7.01 -7.49
C THR A 23 -9.02 8.27 -6.64
N ASN A 24 -10.16 8.90 -6.39
CA ASN A 24 -10.28 10.01 -5.46
C ASN A 24 -10.88 9.54 -4.13
N ALA A 25 -10.84 8.24 -3.86
CA ALA A 25 -11.39 7.69 -2.65
C ALA A 25 -10.69 8.30 -1.43
N GLU A 26 -11.46 8.68 -0.42
CA GLU A 26 -10.92 9.26 0.81
C GLU A 26 -10.53 8.18 1.81
N ASP A 27 -11.00 6.96 1.60
CA ASP A 27 -10.75 5.86 2.52
C ASP A 27 -9.50 5.09 2.11
N ASP A 28 -8.41 5.37 2.79
CA ASP A 28 -7.16 4.64 2.56
C ASP A 28 -7.21 3.28 3.25
N LEU A 29 -6.49 2.31 2.69
CA LEU A 29 -6.34 1.01 3.31
C LEU A 29 -5.36 1.11 4.48
N PHE A 30 -5.79 0.69 5.66
CA PHE A 30 -4.96 0.67 6.86
C PHE A 30 -4.44 -0.75 7.06
N ILE A 31 -3.12 -0.91 7.01
CA ILE A 31 -2.50 -2.23 7.00
C ILE A 31 -1.24 -2.26 7.87
N ALA A 32 -0.98 -3.40 8.50
CA ALA A 32 0.25 -3.57 9.27
C ALA A 32 1.46 -3.61 8.35
N LEU A 33 2.53 -2.91 8.72
CA LEU A 33 3.78 -2.90 7.96
C LEU A 33 4.36 -4.31 7.79
N ALA A 34 4.12 -5.19 8.76
CA ALA A 34 4.62 -6.57 8.70
C ALA A 34 4.08 -7.35 7.51
N LEU A 35 2.96 -6.89 6.92
CA LEU A 35 2.37 -7.54 5.76
C LEU A 35 2.91 -7.00 4.44
N LEU A 36 3.78 -6.00 4.50
CA LEU A 36 4.36 -5.34 3.34
C LEU A 36 5.84 -5.67 3.19
N PRO A 37 6.40 -5.51 1.99
CA PRO A 37 7.84 -5.67 1.81
C PRO A 37 8.63 -4.74 2.75
N PRO A 38 9.78 -5.17 3.27
CA PRO A 38 10.51 -4.41 4.29
C PRO A 38 11.11 -3.09 3.79
N THR A 39 11.15 -2.87 2.49
CA THR A 39 11.71 -1.65 1.91
C THR A 39 10.68 -0.54 1.72
N VAL A 40 9.45 -0.75 2.19
CA VAL A 40 8.36 0.21 2.03
C VAL A 40 8.63 1.49 2.81
N ASP A 41 8.35 2.63 2.18
CA ASP A 41 8.41 3.94 2.80
C ASP A 41 7.29 4.82 2.23
N ILE A 42 7.11 6.00 2.78
CA ILE A 42 6.13 6.95 2.24
C ILE A 42 6.49 7.26 0.79
N GLY A 43 5.50 7.19 -0.09
CA GLY A 43 5.68 7.39 -1.51
C GLY A 43 5.96 6.11 -2.29
N THR A 44 6.22 5.00 -1.61
CA THR A 44 6.44 3.71 -2.28
C THR A 44 5.15 3.27 -2.97
N ARG A 45 5.27 2.81 -4.20
CA ARG A 45 4.14 2.25 -4.94
C ARG A 45 4.17 0.73 -4.85
N LEU A 46 3.01 0.16 -4.63
CA LEU A 46 2.85 -1.29 -4.42
C LEU A 46 1.83 -1.84 -5.41
N HIS A 47 2.12 -3.01 -5.92
CA HIS A 47 1.16 -3.79 -6.68
C HIS A 47 0.60 -4.87 -5.78
N TYR A 48 -0.72 -4.93 -5.66
CA TYR A 48 -1.37 -5.98 -4.89
C TYR A 48 -2.00 -7.00 -5.83
N GLU A 49 -1.57 -8.23 -5.65
CA GLU A 49 -2.17 -9.37 -6.34
C GLU A 49 -2.29 -10.46 -5.30
N PHE A 50 -3.54 -10.76 -4.92
CA PHE A 50 -3.81 -11.61 -3.79
C PHE A 50 -2.94 -12.86 -3.77
N PRO A 51 -2.30 -13.18 -2.65
CA PRO A 51 -2.30 -12.47 -1.37
C PRO A 51 -1.05 -11.60 -1.15
N GLU A 52 -0.38 -11.15 -2.17
CA GLU A 52 0.94 -10.51 -2.05
C GLU A 52 0.96 -9.06 -2.48
N TYR A 53 1.78 -8.26 -1.75
CA TYR A 53 2.14 -6.91 -2.14
C TYR A 53 3.56 -6.90 -2.67
N THR A 54 3.77 -6.22 -3.80
CA THR A 54 5.09 -6.12 -4.43
C THR A 54 5.42 -4.66 -4.66
N VAL A 55 6.65 -4.26 -4.32
CA VAL A 55 7.12 -2.89 -4.60
C VAL A 55 7.37 -2.74 -6.09
N ILE A 56 6.80 -1.71 -6.71
CA ILE A 56 6.98 -1.44 -8.13
C ILE A 56 7.68 -0.11 -8.41
N SER A 57 7.73 0.79 -7.45
CA SER A 57 8.54 2.02 -7.58
C SER A 57 8.67 2.79 -6.27
#